data_16bf0a5e70b30190ddb8cbf2ab85d50b
#
_entry.id   16bf0a5e70b30190ddb8cbf2ab85d50b
#
_cell.length_a   1.000
_cell.length_b   1.000
_cell.length_c   1.000
_cell.angle_alpha   90.00
_cell.angle_beta   90.00
_cell.angle_gamma   90.00
#
_symmetry.space_group_name_H-M   'P 1'
#
loop_
_entity.id
_entity.type
_entity.pdbx_description
1 polymer ?
#
loop_
_entity_poly.entity_id
_entity_poly.type
_entity_poly.pdbx_seq_one_letter_code
_entity_poly.pdbx_strand_id
1 'polypeptide(L)'
;MTSLSHQQKAKISFLPELLLKAQNIKLLLLDVDGVLTDGGLFFAETAKDDSRIATETIKRFNTLDGHGLKMLMQAGITPAIISGRDSLPLRQRLKALGIEHFYLGNESKLQSALELHQKLNLTWGQTATMGD
;
A
#
# COMPACT_ATOMS: atom_id res chain seq x y z
N MET A 1 -26.25 37.80 13.01
CA MET A 1 -25.35 36.75 13.58
C MET A 1 -25.93 35.41 13.24
N THR A 2 -25.45 34.83 12.12
CA THR A 2 -25.84 33.49 11.66
C THR A 2 -24.84 32.49 12.17
N SER A 3 -25.26 31.61 13.06
CA SER A 3 -24.44 30.55 13.59
C SER A 3 -24.15 29.51 12.50
N LEU A 4 -22.91 29.40 12.12
CA LEU A 4 -22.37 28.31 11.31
C LEU A 4 -22.14 27.08 12.21
N SER A 5 -23.15 26.27 12.39
CA SER A 5 -23.00 24.99 13.08
C SER A 5 -23.81 23.89 12.38
N HIS A 6 -23.37 23.51 11.23
CA HIS A 6 -23.66 22.18 10.68
C HIS A 6 -22.39 21.61 10.08
N GLN A 7 -21.42 21.33 10.94
CA GLN A 7 -20.45 20.29 10.62
C GLN A 7 -21.22 18.97 10.57
N GLN A 8 -21.60 18.55 9.38
CA GLN A 8 -21.98 17.17 9.14
C GLN A 8 -20.77 16.31 9.48
N LYS A 9 -20.71 15.83 10.73
CA LYS A 9 -19.81 14.73 11.07
C LYS A 9 -20.24 13.57 10.18
N ALA A 10 -19.39 13.20 9.24
CA ALA A 10 -19.56 11.96 8.48
C ALA A 10 -19.80 10.85 9.51
N LYS A 11 -20.97 10.25 9.48
CA LYS A 11 -21.29 9.09 10.32
C LYS A 11 -20.47 7.92 9.77
N ILE A 12 -19.27 7.73 10.29
CA ILE A 12 -18.49 6.52 10.02
C ILE A 12 -19.17 5.42 10.83
N SER A 13 -19.90 4.55 10.15
CA SER A 13 -20.63 3.43 10.75
C SER A 13 -19.74 2.19 10.74
N PHE A 14 -18.79 2.11 11.68
CA PHE A 14 -18.06 0.88 11.95
C PHE A 14 -18.59 0.20 13.21
N LEU A 15 -18.52 -1.12 13.24
CA LEU A 15 -18.77 -1.87 14.47
C LEU A 15 -17.75 -1.45 15.54
N PRO A 16 -18.18 -1.20 16.80
CA PRO A 16 -17.27 -0.79 17.89
C PRO A 16 -16.05 -1.70 18.06
N GLU A 17 -16.24 -3.01 17.86
CA GLU A 17 -15.17 -4.02 17.93
C GLU A 17 -14.08 -3.80 16.87
N LEU A 18 -14.44 -3.37 15.66
CA LEU A 18 -13.49 -3.06 14.60
C LEU A 18 -12.70 -1.78 14.92
N LEU A 19 -13.32 -0.80 15.54
CA LEU A 19 -12.64 0.42 15.98
C LEU A 19 -11.59 0.11 17.05
N LEU A 20 -11.91 -0.77 18.01
CA LEU A 20 -10.96 -1.22 19.03
C LEU A 20 -9.77 -1.95 18.42
N LYS A 21 -10.00 -2.83 17.44
CA LYS A 21 -8.93 -3.51 16.72
C LYS A 21 -8.08 -2.51 15.92
N ALA A 22 -8.72 -1.56 15.24
CA ALA A 22 -8.02 -0.56 14.43
C ALA A 22 -7.07 0.33 15.26
N GLN A 23 -7.40 0.61 16.52
CA GLN A 23 -6.54 1.40 17.41
C GLN A 23 -5.16 0.76 17.67
N ASN A 24 -5.06 -0.55 17.55
CA ASN A 24 -3.80 -1.29 17.77
C ASN A 24 -2.94 -1.39 16.53
N ILE A 25 -3.44 -1.01 15.36
CA ILE A 25 -2.72 -1.16 14.10
C ILE A 25 -1.55 -0.19 14.04
N LYS A 26 -0.37 -0.76 13.74
CA LYS A 26 0.89 -0.04 13.54
C LYS A 26 1.51 -0.30 12.18
N LEU A 27 1.10 -1.39 11.53
CA LEU A 27 1.61 -1.83 10.25
C LEU A 27 0.43 -2.08 9.30
N LEU A 28 0.52 -1.55 8.09
CA LEU A 28 -0.41 -1.83 7.00
C LEU A 28 0.35 -2.50 5.86
N LEU A 29 0.09 -3.79 5.63
CA LEU A 29 0.64 -4.54 4.50
C LEU A 29 -0.28 -4.39 3.30
N LEU A 30 0.29 -3.97 2.18
CA LEU A 30 -0.45 -3.72 0.95
C LEU A 30 0.13 -4.53 -0.21
N ASP A 31 -0.74 -5.17 -0.98
CA ASP A 31 -0.42 -5.58 -2.33
C ASP A 31 -0.46 -4.37 -3.27
N VAL A 32 -0.07 -4.55 -4.51
CA VAL A 32 0.00 -3.48 -5.51
C VAL A 32 -1.07 -3.64 -6.56
N ASP A 33 -1.01 -4.75 -7.31
CA ASP A 33 -1.90 -4.96 -8.45
C ASP A 33 -3.33 -5.25 -7.96
N GLY A 34 -4.29 -4.42 -8.37
CA GLY A 34 -5.66 -4.48 -7.89
C GLY A 34 -5.91 -3.83 -6.51
N VAL A 35 -4.88 -3.32 -5.82
CA VAL A 35 -4.99 -2.65 -4.52
C VAL A 35 -4.56 -1.18 -4.64
N LEU A 36 -3.32 -0.91 -5.03
CA LEU A 36 -2.81 0.44 -5.30
C LEU A 36 -2.96 0.83 -6.78
N THR A 37 -3.34 -0.12 -7.61
CA THR A 37 -3.68 0.04 -9.01
C THR A 37 -5.04 -0.61 -9.29
N ASP A 38 -5.55 -0.41 -10.48
CA ASP A 38 -6.77 -1.09 -10.97
C ASP A 38 -6.51 -2.51 -11.51
N GLY A 39 -5.29 -3.03 -11.36
CA GLY A 39 -4.89 -4.34 -11.85
C GLY A 39 -4.50 -4.38 -13.33
N GLY A 40 -4.60 -3.27 -14.05
CA GLY A 40 -4.21 -3.17 -15.46
C GLY A 40 -2.70 -3.36 -15.65
N LEU A 41 -2.33 -4.09 -16.69
CA LEU A 41 -0.93 -4.36 -17.07
C LEU A 41 -0.64 -3.71 -18.42
N PHE A 42 0.46 -2.96 -18.48
CA PHE A 42 0.94 -2.31 -19.68
C PHE A 42 2.33 -2.85 -20.04
N PHE A 43 2.41 -3.54 -21.16
CA PHE A 43 3.67 -4.05 -21.68
C PHE A 43 4.04 -3.27 -22.94
N ALA A 44 5.29 -2.81 -23.02
CA ALA A 44 5.84 -2.25 -24.23
C ALA A 44 6.69 -3.30 -24.96
N GLU A 45 6.57 -3.35 -26.27
CA GLU A 45 7.48 -4.09 -27.12
C GLU A 45 8.83 -3.33 -27.14
N THR A 46 9.85 -3.95 -26.57
CA THR A 46 11.21 -3.39 -26.66
C THR A 46 11.81 -3.74 -28.00
N ALA A 47 11.95 -2.73 -28.86
CA ALA A 47 12.59 -2.92 -30.14
C ALA A 47 14.07 -3.31 -29.95
N LYS A 48 14.45 -4.44 -30.52
CA LYS A 48 15.80 -4.77 -30.97
C LYS A 48 16.83 -5.33 -30.02
N ASP A 49 16.54 -5.76 -28.83
CA ASP A 49 17.53 -6.58 -28.17
C ASP A 49 16.93 -7.88 -27.62
N ASP A 50 17.74 -8.94 -27.67
CA ASP A 50 17.36 -10.33 -27.49
C ASP A 50 16.89 -10.72 -26.09
N SER A 51 16.59 -9.76 -25.25
CA SER A 51 15.95 -9.97 -23.96
C SER A 51 14.43 -10.09 -24.15
N ARG A 52 13.98 -11.29 -24.37
CA ARG A 52 12.60 -11.72 -24.65
C ARG A 52 11.64 -11.55 -23.48
N ILE A 53 11.89 -10.63 -22.60
CA ILE A 53 11.02 -10.36 -21.46
C ILE A 53 10.38 -9.01 -21.68
N ALA A 54 9.08 -9.03 -22.00
CA ALA A 54 8.27 -7.81 -22.00
C ALA A 54 8.34 -7.18 -20.61
N THR A 55 8.82 -5.94 -20.56
CA THR A 55 8.98 -5.22 -19.32
C THR A 55 7.78 -4.31 -19.10
N GLU A 56 7.19 -4.32 -17.93
CA GLU A 56 6.16 -3.38 -17.56
C GLU A 56 6.78 -1.98 -17.41
N THR A 57 6.45 -1.08 -18.34
CA THR A 57 7.04 0.26 -18.40
C THR A 57 6.12 1.36 -17.89
N ILE A 58 4.83 1.07 -17.78
CA ILE A 58 3.80 2.02 -17.36
C ILE A 58 2.94 1.37 -16.28
N LYS A 59 2.70 2.11 -15.22
CA LYS A 59 1.77 1.71 -14.15
C LYS A 59 0.98 2.92 -13.70
N ARG A 60 -0.34 2.76 -13.57
CA ARG A 60 -1.24 3.83 -13.15
C ARG A 60 -1.55 3.71 -11.67
N PHE A 61 -1.24 4.75 -10.92
CA PHE A 61 -1.57 4.89 -9.50
C PHE A 61 -2.62 5.99 -9.30
N ASN A 62 -3.36 5.90 -8.20
CA ASN A 62 -4.32 6.93 -7.81
C ASN A 62 -3.66 7.91 -6.82
N THR A 63 -3.92 9.20 -7.03
CA THR A 63 -3.40 10.26 -6.14
C THR A 63 -4.05 10.21 -4.76
N LEU A 64 -5.31 9.79 -4.66
CA LEU A 64 -6.03 9.67 -3.38
C LEU A 64 -5.40 8.59 -2.49
N ASP A 65 -4.99 7.45 -3.06
CA ASP A 65 -4.27 6.41 -2.32
C ASP A 65 -2.95 6.95 -1.76
N GLY A 66 -2.21 7.70 -2.59
CA GLY A 66 -0.97 8.33 -2.15
C GLY A 66 -1.16 9.31 -1.01
N HIS A 67 -2.23 10.11 -1.06
CA HIS A 67 -2.58 11.03 0.02
C HIS A 67 -2.97 10.27 1.30
N GLY A 68 -3.81 9.23 1.19
CA GLY A 68 -4.21 8.39 2.30
C GLY A 68 -3.02 7.70 2.99
N LEU A 69 -2.07 7.17 2.21
CA LEU A 69 -0.84 6.57 2.74
C LEU A 69 0.02 7.59 3.51
N LYS A 70 0.14 8.81 3.02
CA LYS A 70 0.84 9.88 3.74
C LYS A 70 0.15 10.24 5.04
N MET A 71 -1.18 10.30 5.07
CA MET A 71 -1.94 10.54 6.30
C MET A 71 -1.73 9.41 7.32
N LEU A 72 -1.71 8.14 6.89
CA LEU A 72 -1.43 7.00 7.76
C LEU A 72 -0.02 7.09 8.37
N MET A 73 0.99 7.42 7.58
CA MET A 73 2.36 7.62 8.09
C MET A 73 2.43 8.75 9.11
N GLN A 74 1.74 9.85 8.88
CA GLN A 74 1.65 10.96 9.84
C GLN A 74 0.95 10.54 11.15
N ALA A 75 0.01 9.61 11.07
CA ALA A 75 -0.65 9.02 12.23
C ALA A 75 0.17 7.92 12.94
N GLY A 76 1.38 7.66 12.49
CA GLY A 76 2.28 6.66 13.09
C GLY A 76 2.03 5.22 12.64
N ILE A 77 1.29 5.02 11.54
CA ILE A 77 1.09 3.71 10.92
C ILE A 77 2.12 3.54 9.79
N THR A 78 2.86 2.46 9.82
CA THR A 78 3.86 2.14 8.80
C THR A 78 3.21 1.39 7.64
N PRO A 79 3.13 1.96 6.43
CA PRO A 79 2.76 1.18 5.26
C PRO A 79 3.94 0.37 4.77
N ALA A 80 3.68 -0.86 4.35
CA ALA A 80 4.65 -1.73 3.72
C ALA A 80 4.04 -2.43 2.52
N ILE A 81 4.83 -2.60 1.47
CA ILE A 81 4.39 -3.16 0.19
C ILE A 81 4.96 -4.56 0.03
N ILE A 82 4.11 -5.52 -0.28
CA ILE A 82 4.53 -6.87 -0.64
C ILE A 82 3.87 -7.23 -1.97
N SER A 83 4.67 -7.34 -3.02
CA SER A 83 4.19 -7.63 -4.37
C SER A 83 4.99 -8.73 -5.03
N GLY A 84 4.30 -9.63 -5.73
CA GLY A 84 4.95 -10.63 -6.59
C GLY A 84 5.63 -10.03 -7.82
N ARG A 85 5.37 -8.77 -8.13
CA ARG A 85 5.95 -8.05 -9.28
C ARG A 85 6.90 -6.95 -8.83
N ASP A 86 7.89 -6.70 -9.66
CA ASP A 86 8.80 -5.58 -9.52
C ASP A 86 8.81 -4.79 -10.84
N SER A 87 8.76 -3.49 -10.74
CA SER A 87 8.86 -2.60 -11.90
C SER A 87 9.43 -1.24 -11.52
N LEU A 88 10.07 -0.58 -12.46
CA LEU A 88 10.62 0.75 -12.25
C LEU A 88 9.54 1.78 -11.87
N PRO A 89 8.37 1.84 -12.52
CA PRO A 89 7.30 2.75 -12.13
C PRO A 89 6.84 2.56 -10.68
N LEU A 90 6.75 1.31 -10.21
CA LEU A 90 6.40 1.01 -8.83
C LEU A 90 7.48 1.54 -7.87
N ARG A 91 8.74 1.26 -8.11
CA ARG A 91 9.85 1.75 -7.27
C ARG A 91 9.88 3.27 -7.20
N GLN A 92 9.65 3.95 -8.32
CA GLN A 92 9.56 5.41 -8.37
C GLN A 92 8.38 5.94 -7.54
N ARG A 93 7.23 5.28 -7.61
CA ARG A 93 6.05 5.65 -6.84
C ARG A 93 6.29 5.51 -5.34
N LEU A 94 6.85 4.39 -4.89
CA LEU A 94 7.15 4.15 -3.48
C LEU A 94 8.14 5.18 -2.94
N LYS A 95 9.17 5.50 -3.70
CA LYS A 95 10.13 6.54 -3.35
C LYS A 95 9.46 7.92 -3.22
N ALA A 96 8.59 8.28 -4.16
CA ALA A 96 7.88 9.57 -4.14
C ALA A 96 6.91 9.68 -2.94
N LEU A 97 6.36 8.56 -2.47
CA LEU A 97 5.50 8.51 -1.29
C LEU A 97 6.28 8.46 0.03
N GLY A 98 7.57 8.16 0.00
CA GLY A 98 8.39 7.97 1.20
C GLY A 98 8.15 6.61 1.88
N ILE A 99 7.71 5.60 1.13
CA ILE A 99 7.53 4.24 1.65
C ILE A 99 8.88 3.54 1.65
N GLU A 100 9.34 3.15 2.83
CA GLU A 100 10.67 2.57 3.03
C GLU A 100 10.68 1.04 3.07
N HIS A 101 9.54 0.44 3.41
CA HIS A 101 9.42 -1.01 3.57
C HIS A 101 8.69 -1.61 2.37
N PHE A 102 9.41 -2.34 1.55
CA PHE A 102 8.83 -3.03 0.41
C PHE A 102 9.62 -4.27 0.01
N TYR A 103 8.88 -5.30 -0.39
CA TYR A 103 9.35 -6.58 -0.90
C TYR A 103 8.72 -6.79 -2.26
N LEU A 104 9.51 -6.67 -3.33
CA LEU A 104 9.05 -6.70 -4.70
C LEU A 104 9.64 -7.91 -5.44
N GLY A 105 8.85 -8.51 -6.33
CA GLY A 105 9.29 -9.67 -7.10
C GLY A 105 9.38 -10.96 -6.28
N ASN A 106 8.71 -11.00 -5.13
CA ASN A 106 8.71 -12.18 -4.25
C ASN A 106 7.29 -12.71 -4.09
N GLU A 107 7.08 -13.95 -4.49
CA GLU A 107 5.80 -14.64 -4.35
C GLU A 107 5.52 -15.10 -2.92
N SER A 108 6.57 -15.24 -2.09
CA SER A 108 6.44 -15.65 -0.69
C SER A 108 6.05 -14.48 0.22
N LYS A 109 4.82 -14.02 0.10
CA LYS A 109 4.30 -12.87 0.86
C LYS A 109 4.36 -13.09 2.37
N LEU A 110 4.08 -14.31 2.83
CA LEU A 110 4.13 -14.63 4.26
C LEU A 110 5.54 -14.50 4.83
N GLN A 111 6.54 -14.99 4.12
CA GLN A 111 7.94 -14.89 4.56
C GLN A 111 8.36 -13.42 4.68
N SER A 112 8.03 -12.60 3.68
CA SER A 112 8.29 -11.16 3.70
C SER A 112 7.61 -10.46 4.88
N ALA A 113 6.37 -10.83 5.19
CA ALA A 113 5.65 -10.30 6.34
C ALA A 113 6.30 -10.68 7.68
N LEU A 114 6.75 -11.93 7.83
CA LEU A 114 7.45 -12.40 9.02
C LEU A 114 8.77 -11.68 9.23
N GLU A 115 9.57 -11.49 8.19
CA GLU A 115 10.81 -10.71 8.25
C GLU A 115 10.54 -9.27 8.69
N LEU A 116 9.49 -8.66 8.15
CA LEU A 116 9.10 -7.30 8.51
C LEU A 116 8.64 -7.19 9.97
N HIS A 117 7.87 -8.15 10.46
CA HIS A 117 7.48 -8.22 11.87
C HIS A 117 8.69 -8.30 12.80
N GLN A 118 9.68 -9.11 12.47
CA GLN A 118 10.93 -9.20 13.24
C GLN A 118 11.68 -7.86 13.20
N LYS A 119 11.83 -7.29 12.01
CA LYS A 119 12.54 -6.02 11.83
C LYS A 119 11.91 -4.87 12.58
N LEU A 120 10.59 -4.77 12.61
CA LEU A 120 9.84 -3.69 13.25
C LEU A 120 9.42 -4.01 14.70
N ASN A 121 9.67 -5.23 15.15
CA ASN A 121 9.21 -5.73 16.45
C ASN A 121 7.69 -5.57 16.64
N LEU A 122 6.93 -5.97 15.63
CA LEU A 122 5.47 -5.91 15.60
C LEU A 122 4.87 -7.32 15.53
N THR A 123 3.60 -7.42 15.88
CA THR A 123 2.83 -8.67 15.88
C THR A 123 1.68 -8.62 14.87
N TRP A 124 1.10 -9.79 14.60
CA TRP A 124 -0.10 -9.89 13.75
C TRP A 124 -1.29 -9.09 14.32
N GLY A 125 -1.42 -8.99 15.64
CA GLY A 125 -2.45 -8.17 16.28
C GLY A 125 -2.30 -6.67 16.04
N GLN A 126 -1.14 -6.23 15.57
CA GLN A 126 -0.83 -4.83 15.24
C GLN A 126 -0.80 -4.58 13.73
N THR A 127 -1.17 -5.57 12.93
CA THR A 127 -1.05 -5.55 11.48
C THR A 127 -2.41 -5.64 10.81
N ALA A 128 -2.66 -4.74 9.88
CA ALA A 128 -3.74 -4.85 8.91
C ALA A 128 -3.18 -5.19 7.53
N THR A 129 -3.96 -5.87 6.72
CA THR A 129 -3.57 -6.25 5.37
C THR A 129 -4.65 -5.85 4.37
N MET A 130 -4.25 -5.48 3.17
CA MET A 130 -5.13 -5.29 2.04
C MET A 130 -4.50 -5.97 0.82
N GLY A 131 -5.20 -6.95 0.27
CA GLY A 131 -4.78 -7.74 -0.88
C GLY A 131 -5.98 -8.43 -1.51
N ASP A 132 -5.74 -9.03 -2.65
CA ASP A 132 -6.73 -9.84 -3.37
C ASP A 132 -6.70 -11.33 -2.96
#